data_f2d716c50fcc894dbc77f7c2de23f7e3
#
_entry.id   f2d716c50fcc894dbc77f7c2de23f7e3
#
_cell.length_a   1.000
_cell.length_b   1.000
_cell.length_c   1.000
_cell.angle_alpha   90.00
_cell.angle_beta   90.00
_cell.angle_gamma   90.00
#
_symmetry.space_group_name_H-M   'P 1'
#
loop_
_entity.id
_entity.type
_entity.pdbx_description
1 polymer ?
#
loop_
_entity_poly.entity_id
_entity_poly.type
_entity_poly.pdbx_seq_one_letter_code
_entity_poly.pdbx_strand_id
1 'polypeptide(L)'
;MKVKHILAILALTATVSGQNIDRLVEALVRTESNGNAAAIGDRGKAFGILQIHAVMVKDFNRITGKNYRHSDMFDEITSREVARGVLNFYSKHIEKTTNRKATEKELGFIWNGGGGSWHRVASPMSDTKQKNLEAYWAKVYKNLK
;
A
#
# COMPACT_ATOMS: atom_id res chain seq x y z
N MET A 1 41.54 23.28 17.60
CA MET A 1 40.33 22.51 17.92
C MET A 1 39.52 22.35 16.63
N LYS A 2 39.56 21.19 15.99
CA LYS A 2 38.84 20.95 14.72
C LYS A 2 37.41 20.47 15.06
N VAL A 3 36.45 21.34 14.83
CA VAL A 3 35.01 20.97 14.95
C VAL A 3 34.67 20.11 13.72
N LYS A 4 34.50 18.82 13.94
CA LYS A 4 33.96 17.91 12.92
C LYS A 4 32.47 18.22 12.76
N HIS A 5 32.10 18.82 11.64
CA HIS A 5 30.72 18.94 11.23
C HIS A 5 30.20 17.53 10.87
N ILE A 6 29.42 16.95 11.75
CA ILE A 6 28.65 15.74 11.44
C ILE A 6 27.46 16.24 10.62
N LEU A 7 27.53 16.05 9.30
CA LEU A 7 26.36 16.19 8.43
C LEU A 7 25.40 15.04 8.78
N ALA A 8 24.40 15.35 9.60
CA ALA A 8 23.26 14.46 9.75
C ALA A 8 22.48 14.51 8.43
N ILE A 9 22.63 13.48 7.62
CA ILE A 9 21.75 13.26 6.47
C ILE A 9 20.37 12.89 7.05
N LEU A 10 19.51 13.90 7.21
CA LEU A 10 18.10 13.67 7.44
C LEU A 10 17.54 12.98 6.17
N ALA A 11 17.40 11.66 6.22
CA ALA A 11 16.58 10.96 5.27
C ALA A 11 15.14 11.49 5.44
N LEU A 12 14.72 12.38 4.56
CA LEU A 12 13.37 12.92 4.51
C LEU A 12 12.42 11.78 4.10
N THR A 13 12.00 10.99 5.08
CA THR A 13 10.94 9.99 4.87
C THR A 13 9.64 10.76 4.70
N ALA A 14 9.12 10.80 3.47
CA ALA A 14 7.83 11.42 3.17
C ALA A 14 6.74 10.73 4.01
N THR A 15 6.22 11.45 5.00
CA THR A 15 5.12 10.98 5.84
C THR A 15 3.80 11.11 5.11
N VAL A 16 2.92 10.11 5.27
CA VAL A 16 1.68 10.03 4.50
C VAL A 16 0.62 10.97 5.06
N SER A 17 0.19 11.94 4.24
CA SER A 17 -1.04 12.70 4.39
C SER A 17 -2.15 12.11 3.51
N GLY A 18 -3.40 12.59 3.64
CA GLY A 18 -4.50 12.15 2.77
C GLY A 18 -4.21 12.30 1.27
N GLN A 19 -3.53 13.38 0.85
CA GLN A 19 -3.09 13.58 -0.55
C GLN A 19 -2.06 12.53 -0.99
N ASN A 20 -1.18 12.09 -0.10
CA ASN A 20 -0.20 11.05 -0.42
C ASN A 20 -0.85 9.67 -0.60
N ILE A 21 -1.95 9.39 0.12
CA ILE A 21 -2.71 8.14 -0.07
C ILE A 21 -3.35 8.11 -1.45
N ASP A 22 -3.95 9.20 -1.93
CA ASP A 22 -4.51 9.26 -3.28
C ASP A 22 -3.44 9.03 -4.36
N ARG A 23 -2.28 9.66 -4.21
CA ARG A 23 -1.13 9.44 -5.12
C ARG A 23 -0.67 7.98 -5.09
N LEU A 24 -0.59 7.38 -3.91
CA LEU A 24 -0.23 5.97 -3.77
C LEU A 24 -1.27 5.06 -4.44
N VAL A 25 -2.57 5.32 -4.26
CA VAL A 25 -3.64 4.55 -4.92
C VAL A 25 -3.49 4.60 -6.44
N GLU A 26 -3.23 5.77 -7.03
CA GLU A 26 -3.02 5.86 -8.48
C GLU A 26 -1.74 5.13 -8.95
N ALA A 27 -0.67 5.14 -8.17
CA ALA A 27 0.51 4.35 -8.46
C ALA A 27 0.23 2.83 -8.38
N LEU A 28 -0.60 2.40 -7.42
CA LEU A 28 -1.07 1.01 -7.32
C LEU A 28 -1.93 0.63 -8.52
N VAL A 29 -2.86 1.48 -8.97
CA VAL A 29 -3.66 1.23 -10.19
C VAL A 29 -2.77 0.97 -11.39
N ARG A 30 -1.73 1.78 -11.59
CA ARG A 30 -0.78 1.59 -12.70
C ARG A 30 0.03 0.29 -12.54
N THR A 31 0.40 -0.05 -11.32
CA THR A 31 1.20 -1.24 -11.01
C THR A 31 0.41 -2.53 -11.19
N GLU A 32 -0.85 -2.55 -10.74
CA GLU A 32 -1.68 -3.75 -10.70
C GLU A 32 -2.29 -4.12 -12.05
N SER A 33 -2.80 -3.14 -12.79
CA SER A 33 -3.54 -3.41 -14.02
C SER A 33 -3.33 -2.39 -15.15
N ASN A 34 -2.53 -1.35 -14.90
CA ASN A 34 -2.44 -0.20 -15.78
C ASN A 34 -3.81 0.45 -16.09
N GLY A 35 -4.72 0.44 -15.09
CA GLY A 35 -6.05 1.03 -15.20
C GLY A 35 -7.11 0.15 -15.89
N ASN A 36 -6.85 -1.14 -16.10
CA ASN A 36 -7.84 -2.04 -16.69
C ASN A 36 -8.91 -2.46 -15.69
N ALA A 37 -10.10 -1.86 -15.78
CA ALA A 37 -11.22 -2.16 -14.89
C ALA A 37 -11.74 -3.60 -15.00
N ALA A 38 -11.57 -4.25 -16.13
CA ALA A 38 -12.00 -5.63 -16.38
C ALA A 38 -10.92 -6.66 -16.04
N ALA A 39 -9.78 -6.23 -15.46
CA ALA A 39 -8.67 -7.14 -15.17
C ALA A 39 -9.07 -8.21 -14.16
N ILE A 40 -8.71 -9.44 -14.47
CA ILE A 40 -8.82 -10.60 -13.57
C ILE A 40 -7.45 -11.25 -13.48
N GLY A 41 -6.87 -11.27 -12.28
CA GLY A 41 -5.55 -11.82 -12.03
C GLY A 41 -5.57 -12.90 -10.95
N ASP A 42 -4.38 -13.36 -10.59
CA ASP A 42 -4.17 -14.37 -9.54
C ASP A 42 -5.11 -15.58 -9.67
N ARG A 43 -5.18 -16.16 -10.87
CA ARG A 43 -6.03 -17.34 -11.17
C ARG A 43 -7.51 -17.10 -10.86
N GLY A 44 -8.01 -15.90 -11.16
CA GLY A 44 -9.41 -15.55 -10.93
C GLY A 44 -9.73 -15.03 -9.52
N LYS A 45 -8.74 -14.66 -8.72
CA LYS A 45 -8.93 -14.21 -7.33
C LYS A 45 -8.75 -12.72 -7.13
N ALA A 46 -8.17 -11.99 -8.09
CA ALA A 46 -7.89 -10.57 -8.03
C ALA A 46 -8.71 -9.83 -9.09
N PHE A 47 -9.48 -8.81 -8.69
CA PHE A 47 -10.44 -8.14 -9.57
C PHE A 47 -10.16 -6.64 -9.72
N GLY A 48 -10.38 -6.15 -10.94
CA GLY A 48 -10.44 -4.73 -11.31
C GLY A 48 -9.10 -4.01 -11.33
N ILE A 49 -9.17 -2.69 -11.38
CA ILE A 49 -8.00 -1.81 -11.55
C ILE A 49 -6.92 -1.97 -10.49
N LEU A 50 -7.28 -2.40 -9.30
CA LEU A 50 -6.41 -2.55 -8.13
C LEU A 50 -6.16 -4.01 -7.75
N GLN A 51 -6.63 -4.96 -8.57
CA GLN A 51 -6.46 -6.40 -8.34
C GLN A 51 -6.81 -6.83 -6.90
N ILE A 52 -7.98 -6.37 -6.45
CA ILE A 52 -8.44 -6.57 -5.07
C ILE A 52 -8.93 -8.00 -4.87
N HIS A 53 -8.47 -8.65 -3.83
CA HIS A 53 -8.91 -9.97 -3.39
C HIS A 53 -10.17 -9.88 -2.51
N ALA A 54 -10.99 -10.95 -2.50
CA ALA A 54 -12.20 -11.01 -1.69
C ALA A 54 -11.96 -10.78 -0.20
N VAL A 55 -10.82 -11.23 0.34
CA VAL A 55 -10.46 -11.02 1.74
C VAL A 55 -10.29 -9.52 2.07
N MET A 56 -9.75 -8.73 1.16
CA MET A 56 -9.60 -7.28 1.35
C MET A 56 -10.96 -6.57 1.36
N VAL A 57 -11.89 -6.98 0.49
CA VAL A 57 -13.27 -6.45 0.50
C VAL A 57 -13.96 -6.78 1.83
N LYS A 58 -13.79 -8.00 2.32
CA LYS A 58 -14.33 -8.43 3.63
C LYS A 58 -13.78 -7.58 4.78
N ASP A 59 -12.47 -7.32 4.78
CA ASP A 59 -11.84 -6.47 5.79
C ASP A 59 -12.32 -5.01 5.69
N PHE A 60 -12.43 -4.47 4.49
CA PHE A 60 -12.99 -3.14 4.27
C PHE A 60 -14.43 -3.02 4.80
N ASN A 61 -15.29 -3.99 4.50
CA ASN A 61 -16.66 -4.03 5.01
C ASN A 61 -16.69 -4.05 6.54
N ARG A 62 -15.84 -4.86 7.16
CA ARG A 62 -15.71 -4.93 8.63
C ARG A 62 -15.27 -3.60 9.23
N ILE A 63 -14.32 -2.90 8.59
CA ILE A 63 -13.78 -1.62 9.06
C ILE A 63 -14.80 -0.48 8.92
N THR A 64 -15.59 -0.49 7.84
CA THR A 64 -16.42 0.65 7.45
C THR A 64 -17.92 0.46 7.68
N GLY A 65 -18.36 -0.78 7.96
CA GLY A 65 -19.79 -1.12 8.00
C GLY A 65 -20.45 -1.20 6.62
N LYS A 66 -19.68 -1.12 5.53
CA LYS A 66 -20.17 -1.31 4.16
C LYS A 66 -20.47 -2.79 3.89
N ASN A 67 -21.14 -3.06 2.76
CA ASN A 67 -21.49 -4.42 2.34
C ASN A 67 -21.21 -4.61 0.85
N TYR A 68 -19.95 -4.32 0.43
CA TYR A 68 -19.54 -4.57 -0.94
C TYR A 68 -19.29 -6.05 -1.20
N ARG A 69 -19.57 -6.48 -2.42
CA ARG A 69 -19.23 -7.81 -2.95
C ARG A 69 -17.88 -7.74 -3.66
N HIS A 70 -17.21 -8.87 -3.81
CA HIS A 70 -15.95 -8.93 -4.56
C HIS A 70 -16.12 -8.47 -6.02
N SER A 71 -17.26 -8.80 -6.66
CA SER A 71 -17.61 -8.35 -8.01
C SER A 71 -17.72 -6.82 -8.16
N ASP A 72 -17.98 -6.09 -7.08
CA ASP A 72 -18.08 -4.63 -7.12
C ASP A 72 -16.70 -3.98 -7.37
N MET A 73 -15.60 -4.75 -7.26
CA MET A 73 -14.24 -4.29 -7.56
C MET A 73 -13.96 -4.06 -9.05
N PHE A 74 -14.86 -4.46 -9.94
CA PHE A 74 -14.83 -4.06 -11.34
C PHE A 74 -15.29 -2.60 -11.56
N ASP A 75 -15.98 -2.00 -10.60
CA ASP A 75 -16.25 -0.56 -10.59
C ASP A 75 -15.04 0.20 -10.08
N GLU A 76 -14.54 1.14 -10.88
CA GLU A 76 -13.30 1.88 -10.59
C GLU A 76 -13.40 2.78 -9.37
N ILE A 77 -14.59 3.39 -9.14
CA ILE A 77 -14.82 4.29 -8.00
C ILE A 77 -14.83 3.47 -6.71
N THR A 78 -15.58 2.38 -6.71
CA THR A 78 -15.67 1.46 -5.57
C THR A 78 -14.32 0.83 -5.24
N SER A 79 -13.56 0.43 -6.25
CA SER A 79 -12.22 -0.14 -6.09
C SER A 79 -11.26 0.86 -5.42
N ARG A 80 -11.26 2.13 -5.86
CA ARG A 80 -10.46 3.19 -5.23
C ARG A 80 -10.93 3.50 -3.80
N GLU A 81 -12.24 3.50 -3.55
CA GLU A 81 -12.79 3.69 -2.20
C GLU A 81 -12.28 2.60 -1.24
N VAL A 82 -12.31 1.34 -1.66
CA VAL A 82 -11.79 0.22 -0.87
C VAL A 82 -10.31 0.41 -0.59
N ALA A 83 -9.52 0.76 -1.60
CA ALA A 83 -8.08 0.99 -1.43
C ALA A 83 -7.78 2.11 -0.44
N ARG A 84 -8.44 3.27 -0.59
CA ARG A 84 -8.28 4.40 0.34
C ARG A 84 -8.64 4.01 1.77
N GLY A 85 -9.76 3.30 1.95
CA GLY A 85 -10.21 2.88 3.28
C GLY A 85 -9.24 1.95 3.97
N VAL A 86 -8.73 0.94 3.26
CA VAL A 86 -7.75 0.00 3.79
C VAL A 86 -6.43 0.70 4.11
N LEU A 87 -5.90 1.51 3.21
CA LEU A 87 -4.63 2.22 3.41
C LEU A 87 -4.73 3.25 4.56
N ASN A 88 -5.83 3.99 4.67
CA ASN A 88 -6.09 4.90 5.78
C ASN A 88 -6.16 4.16 7.12
N PHE A 89 -6.83 3.01 7.16
CA PHE A 89 -6.89 2.20 8.39
C PHE A 89 -5.50 1.80 8.86
N TYR A 90 -4.67 1.27 7.96
CA TYR A 90 -3.31 0.85 8.32
C TYR A 90 -2.38 2.03 8.61
N SER A 91 -2.53 3.15 7.92
CA SER A 91 -1.80 4.38 8.24
C SER A 91 -2.04 4.82 9.69
N LYS A 92 -3.30 4.85 10.12
CA LYS A 92 -3.68 5.15 11.51
C LYS A 92 -3.21 4.09 12.49
N HIS A 93 -3.25 2.81 12.10
CA HIS A 93 -2.75 1.72 12.93
C HIS A 93 -1.25 1.84 13.20
N ILE A 94 -0.45 2.11 12.16
CA ILE A 94 0.99 2.35 12.29
C ILE A 94 1.26 3.57 13.17
N GLU A 95 0.55 4.67 12.94
CA GLU A 95 0.70 5.89 13.73
C GLU A 95 0.40 5.64 15.22
N LYS A 96 -0.68 4.95 15.52
CA LYS A 96 -1.05 4.58 16.90
C LYS A 96 -0.02 3.66 17.56
N THR A 97 0.55 2.73 16.79
CA THR A 97 1.49 1.71 17.31
C THR A 97 2.90 2.27 17.50
N THR A 98 3.33 3.19 16.63
CA THR A 98 4.72 3.65 16.55
C THR A 98 4.92 5.10 16.98
N ASN A 99 3.84 5.84 17.21
CA ASN A 99 3.83 7.28 17.46
C ASN A 99 4.51 8.11 16.35
N ARG A 100 4.48 7.61 15.11
CA ARG A 100 4.95 8.31 13.91
C ARG A 100 4.03 8.02 12.73
N LYS A 101 4.06 8.89 11.72
CA LYS A 101 3.30 8.67 10.48
C LYS A 101 3.84 7.43 9.73
N ALA A 102 2.93 6.73 9.06
CA ALA A 102 3.28 5.67 8.13
C ALA A 102 4.04 6.24 6.92
N THR A 103 4.88 5.42 6.31
CA THR A 103 5.51 5.74 5.03
C THR A 103 4.75 5.11 3.86
N GLU A 104 4.89 5.66 2.66
CA GLU A 104 4.30 5.07 1.45
C GLU A 104 4.81 3.63 1.22
N LYS A 105 6.08 3.37 1.53
CA LYS A 105 6.66 2.02 1.39
C LYS A 105 6.02 1.02 2.35
N GLU A 106 5.76 1.40 3.59
CA GLU A 106 5.04 0.54 4.55
C GLU A 106 3.63 0.20 4.05
N LEU A 107 2.92 1.19 3.52
CA LEU A 107 1.58 0.97 2.95
C LEU A 107 1.64 0.13 1.66
N GLY A 108 2.65 0.31 0.81
CA GLY A 108 2.89 -0.54 -0.35
C GLY A 108 3.18 -1.99 0.02
N PHE A 109 3.94 -2.21 1.09
CA PHE A 109 4.19 -3.56 1.63
C PHE A 109 2.92 -4.21 2.17
N ILE A 110 2.07 -3.45 2.86
CA ILE A 110 0.77 -3.91 3.33
C ILE A 110 -0.12 -4.32 2.16
N TRP A 111 -0.16 -3.49 1.11
CA TRP A 111 -0.98 -3.76 -0.06
C TRP A 111 -0.67 -5.12 -0.71
N ASN A 112 0.60 -5.41 -0.92
CA ASN A 112 1.03 -6.64 -1.57
C ASN A 112 1.16 -7.83 -0.60
N GLY A 113 1.61 -7.60 0.62
CA GLY A 113 2.00 -8.65 1.56
C GLY A 113 1.05 -8.88 2.73
N GLY A 114 -0.02 -8.08 2.84
CA GLY A 114 -0.96 -8.13 3.96
C GLY A 114 -0.58 -7.24 5.15
N GLY A 115 -1.51 -7.08 6.09
CA GLY A 115 -1.47 -6.09 7.16
C GLY A 115 -0.25 -6.09 8.08
N GLY A 116 0.41 -7.23 8.26
CA GLY A 116 1.64 -7.33 9.07
C GLY A 116 2.93 -7.00 8.30
N SER A 117 2.87 -6.75 7.00
CA SER A 117 4.07 -6.63 6.16
C SER A 117 4.84 -5.32 6.35
N TRP A 118 4.24 -4.29 6.94
CA TRP A 118 4.91 -3.02 7.19
C TRP A 118 6.14 -3.13 8.09
N HIS A 119 6.16 -4.09 9.02
CA HIS A 119 7.32 -4.35 9.88
C HIS A 119 8.57 -4.76 9.08
N ARG A 120 8.39 -5.25 7.85
CA ARG A 120 9.48 -5.74 7.01
C ARG A 120 10.26 -4.64 6.28
N VAL A 121 9.80 -3.41 6.28
CA VAL A 121 10.48 -2.31 5.57
C VAL A 121 11.91 -2.10 6.04
N ALA A 122 12.18 -2.33 7.32
CA ALA A 122 13.51 -2.24 7.92
C ALA A 122 14.25 -3.60 7.99
N SER A 123 13.64 -4.69 7.50
CA SER A 123 14.24 -6.02 7.59
C SER A 123 15.30 -6.23 6.51
N PRO A 124 16.37 -7.00 6.80
CA PRO A 124 17.36 -7.36 5.78
C PRO A 124 16.74 -8.25 4.69
N MET A 125 17.35 -8.26 3.52
CA MET A 125 16.93 -9.07 2.35
C MET A 125 17.21 -10.57 2.53
N SER A 126 16.68 -11.14 3.61
CA SER A 126 17.05 -12.49 4.07
C SER A 126 16.18 -13.60 3.52
N ASP A 127 14.94 -13.31 3.12
CA ASP A 127 14.00 -14.32 2.67
C ASP A 127 13.28 -13.94 1.36
N THR A 128 12.63 -14.94 0.74
CA THR A 128 11.90 -14.77 -0.52
C THR A 128 10.75 -13.76 -0.39
N LYS A 129 10.05 -13.74 0.75
CA LYS A 129 8.95 -12.78 0.97
C LYS A 129 9.48 -11.34 0.98
N GLN A 130 10.61 -11.09 1.64
CA GLN A 130 11.24 -9.78 1.67
C GLN A 130 11.65 -9.33 0.26
N LYS A 131 12.29 -10.22 -0.50
CA LYS A 131 12.70 -9.94 -1.89
C LYS A 131 11.49 -9.60 -2.78
N ASN A 132 10.38 -10.33 -2.62
CA ASN A 132 9.16 -10.07 -3.38
C ASN A 132 8.52 -8.72 -3.03
N LEU A 133 8.48 -8.35 -1.74
CA LEU A 133 7.97 -7.06 -1.29
C LEU A 133 8.81 -5.90 -1.81
N GLU A 134 10.14 -6.03 -1.78
CA GLU A 134 11.05 -5.00 -2.32
C GLU A 134 10.91 -4.87 -3.86
N ALA A 135 10.80 -5.99 -4.57
CA ALA A 135 10.60 -5.98 -6.02
C ALA A 135 9.25 -5.36 -6.40
N TYR A 136 8.20 -5.65 -5.64
CA TYR A 136 6.89 -5.03 -5.81
C TYR A 136 6.96 -3.52 -5.54
N TRP A 137 7.56 -3.12 -4.43
CA TRP A 137 7.71 -1.70 -4.10
C TRP A 137 8.49 -0.93 -5.16
N ALA A 138 9.52 -1.51 -5.75
CA ALA A 138 10.27 -0.87 -6.82
C ALA A 138 9.38 -0.51 -8.02
N LYS A 139 8.39 -1.36 -8.36
CA LYS A 139 7.39 -1.08 -9.40
C LYS A 139 6.45 0.06 -8.99
N VAL A 140 5.93 0.02 -7.76
CA VAL A 140 5.04 1.08 -7.24
C VAL A 140 5.78 2.42 -7.20
N TYR A 141 7.00 2.44 -6.68
CA TYR A 141 7.82 3.65 -6.56
C TYR A 141 8.11 4.30 -7.93
N LYS A 142 8.33 3.49 -8.96
CA LYS A 142 8.46 3.98 -10.34
C LYS A 142 7.21 4.71 -10.82
N ASN A 143 6.04 4.26 -10.39
CA ASN A 143 4.73 4.84 -10.75
C ASN A 143 4.33 6.02 -9.85
N LEU A 144 5.03 6.27 -8.74
CA LEU A 144 4.85 7.44 -7.87
C LEU A 144 5.50 8.71 -8.44
N LYS A 145 6.46 8.57 -9.36
CA LYS A 145 7.15 9.68 -10.03
C LYS A 145 6.31 10.19 -11.19
#